data_1979b4b90f01a4d762dac001876c3525
#
_entry.id   1979b4b90f01a4d762dac001876c3525
#
_cell.length_a   1.000
_cell.length_b   1.000
_cell.length_c   1.000
_cell.angle_alpha   90.00
_cell.angle_beta   90.00
_cell.angle_gamma   90.00
#
_symmetry.space_group_name_H-M   'P 1'
#
loop_
_entity.id
_entity.type
_entity.pdbx_description
1 polymer ?
#
loop_
_entity_poly.entity_id
_entity_poly.type
_entity_poly.pdbx_seq_one_letter_code
_entity_poly.pdbx_strand_id
1 'polypeptide(L)'
;MDIIVSPSKQISGEVYAPPSKSYAHRYIISAFLSSDSGFIEGVGTSKDVYATLNALSSIGLEYEMKDNGVEVHNTGKIKSNILDCNESGSTIRFLFPVISALGIKAEFTGSEKLLSRPIDDLTDCLNANGAKIDGFKFLGKLNSGDFHITGKVSSQFISGLLFALPILDGDSKIIIEGDKVSKDYILITLEVINKFGIKIQETDYGYFVKGNQKYVCPKKMQVEGDYSGASFTLAMGALSDGVKVLNLNKQTCQGDRKIIDAIKLFGGIVNEVDGGYFVKKAELKGITLDCEDIPDLVQILSVIGAYAKGESRFLNVSRLKIKESDRIEGIIKNLKVAGVKAEYNGNDLIVYGGNPKGGVFSGDNDHRTVMSGAVLASFASGNSTILGAEAIRKSYPNFFKDYVAIGGNISGDI
;
A
#
# COMPACT_ATOMS: atom_id res chain seq x y z
N MET A 1 -11.27 -19.08 2.87
CA MET A 1 -12.63 -18.48 2.94
C MET A 1 -13.05 -18.09 1.54
N ASP A 2 -14.19 -18.59 1.10
CA ASP A 2 -14.72 -18.24 -0.23
C ASP A 2 -16.07 -17.57 -0.04
N ILE A 3 -16.36 -16.58 -0.89
CA ILE A 3 -17.63 -15.85 -0.83
C ILE A 3 -18.31 -15.88 -2.19
N ILE A 4 -19.64 -15.81 -2.18
CA ILE A 4 -20.44 -15.65 -3.38
C ILE A 4 -20.86 -14.18 -3.45
N VAL A 5 -20.58 -13.52 -4.56
CA VAL A 5 -21.04 -12.18 -4.89
C VAL A 5 -22.15 -12.30 -5.92
N SER A 6 -23.33 -11.78 -5.60
CA SER A 6 -24.45 -11.67 -6.53
C SER A 6 -24.50 -10.26 -7.14
N PRO A 7 -24.91 -10.12 -8.41
CA PRO A 7 -25.08 -8.81 -9.03
C PRO A 7 -25.95 -7.90 -8.16
N SER A 8 -25.48 -6.68 -7.94
CA SER A 8 -26.18 -5.72 -7.10
C SER A 8 -27.10 -4.85 -7.94
N LYS A 9 -28.40 -4.86 -7.63
CA LYS A 9 -29.39 -4.06 -8.38
C LYS A 9 -29.27 -2.56 -8.09
N GLN A 10 -28.82 -2.22 -6.90
CA GLN A 10 -28.67 -0.83 -6.47
C GLN A 10 -27.46 -0.71 -5.54
N ILE A 11 -26.43 -0.04 -6.03
CA ILE A 11 -25.26 0.34 -5.23
C ILE A 11 -25.33 1.85 -5.06
N SER A 12 -25.47 2.28 -3.80
CA SER A 12 -25.51 3.68 -3.40
C SER A 12 -25.27 3.80 -1.90
N GLY A 13 -24.92 4.99 -1.45
CA GLY A 13 -24.74 5.24 -0.01
C GLY A 13 -23.45 5.99 0.31
N GLU A 14 -23.07 5.90 1.56
CA GLU A 14 -21.89 6.59 2.10
C GLU A 14 -21.01 5.60 2.85
N VAL A 15 -19.70 5.70 2.64
CA VAL A 15 -18.67 4.95 3.38
C VAL A 15 -17.50 5.85 3.74
N TYR A 16 -16.77 5.46 4.75
CA TYR A 16 -15.53 6.10 5.16
C TYR A 16 -14.33 5.31 4.60
N ALA A 17 -13.39 6.00 3.97
CA ALA A 17 -12.14 5.38 3.56
C ALA A 17 -11.44 4.73 4.76
N PRO A 18 -10.88 3.51 4.60
CA PRO A 18 -10.11 2.88 5.68
C PRO A 18 -8.88 3.73 6.01
N PRO A 19 -8.29 3.58 7.19
CA PRO A 19 -7.02 4.22 7.51
C PRO A 19 -5.90 3.84 6.55
N SER A 20 -5.08 4.81 6.16
CA SER A 20 -3.96 4.58 5.25
C SER A 20 -2.88 3.72 5.88
N LYS A 21 -2.76 2.49 5.37
CA LYS A 21 -1.69 1.56 5.74
C LYS A 21 -0.32 2.19 5.56
N SER A 22 -0.12 2.93 4.46
CA SER A 22 1.15 3.59 4.14
C SER A 22 1.55 4.64 5.17
N TYR A 23 0.61 5.42 5.67
CA TYR A 23 0.85 6.36 6.77
C TYR A 23 1.01 5.64 8.12
N ALA A 24 0.18 4.63 8.41
CA ALA A 24 0.23 3.91 9.69
C ALA A 24 1.61 3.30 9.97
N HIS A 25 2.20 2.56 9.01
CA HIS A 25 3.55 2.03 9.15
C HIS A 25 4.57 3.11 9.49
N ARG A 26 4.49 4.25 8.80
CA ARG A 26 5.44 5.35 8.95
C ARG A 26 5.33 6.05 10.29
N TYR A 27 4.11 6.30 10.76
CA TYR A 27 3.89 6.84 12.11
C TYR A 27 4.41 5.89 13.20
N ILE A 28 4.12 4.59 13.09
CA ILE A 28 4.56 3.59 14.06
C ILE A 28 6.10 3.52 14.13
N ILE A 29 6.77 3.47 12.97
CA ILE A 29 8.24 3.42 12.91
C ILE A 29 8.86 4.72 13.45
N SER A 30 8.32 5.88 13.08
CA SER A 30 8.80 7.17 13.58
C SER A 30 8.59 7.33 15.09
N ALA A 31 7.45 6.85 15.61
CA ALA A 31 7.19 6.83 17.06
C ALA A 31 8.13 5.89 17.80
N PHE A 32 8.46 4.72 17.23
CA PHE A 32 9.48 3.82 17.78
C PHE A 32 10.87 4.49 17.84
N LEU A 33 11.24 5.25 16.81
CA LEU A 33 12.54 5.96 16.76
C LEU A 33 12.60 7.17 17.70
N SER A 34 11.45 7.64 18.20
CA SER A 34 11.40 8.65 19.27
C SER A 34 11.54 7.98 20.64
N SER A 35 12.03 8.73 21.61
CA SER A 35 12.10 8.26 23.01
C SER A 35 10.81 8.55 23.80
N ASP A 36 9.81 9.18 23.16
CA ASP A 36 8.58 9.62 23.79
C ASP A 36 7.44 8.61 23.61
N SER A 37 6.47 8.65 24.50
CA SER A 37 5.19 7.98 24.28
C SER A 37 4.30 8.81 23.36
N GLY A 38 3.44 8.12 22.58
CA GLY A 38 2.51 8.80 21.68
C GLY A 38 1.25 8.00 21.41
N PHE A 39 0.21 8.72 20.97
CA PHE A 39 -1.04 8.13 20.50
C PHE A 39 -1.21 8.38 19.01
N ILE A 40 -1.36 7.29 18.23
CA ILE A 40 -1.58 7.34 16.79
C ILE A 40 -3.05 7.03 16.54
N GLU A 41 -3.82 8.08 16.21
CA GLU A 41 -5.24 7.97 15.92
C GLU A 41 -5.45 7.38 14.51
N GLY A 42 -6.46 6.49 14.37
CA GLY A 42 -6.85 5.92 13.08
C GLY A 42 -5.82 4.99 12.46
N VAL A 43 -5.06 4.24 13.26
CA VAL A 43 -3.98 3.38 12.75
C VAL A 43 -4.47 2.17 11.95
N GLY A 44 -5.73 1.78 12.16
CA GLY A 44 -6.33 0.59 11.54
C GLY A 44 -5.88 -0.73 12.18
N THR A 45 -6.51 -1.83 11.73
CA THR A 45 -6.33 -3.18 12.29
C THR A 45 -5.90 -4.21 11.23
N SER A 46 -5.23 -3.74 10.17
CA SER A 46 -4.76 -4.63 9.12
C SER A 46 -3.61 -5.54 9.62
N LYS A 47 -3.50 -6.74 9.05
CA LYS A 47 -2.42 -7.68 9.39
C LYS A 47 -1.04 -7.07 9.17
N ASP A 48 -0.87 -6.25 8.13
CA ASP A 48 0.41 -5.60 7.85
C ASP A 48 0.79 -4.58 8.92
N VAL A 49 -0.18 -3.82 9.45
CA VAL A 49 0.05 -2.89 10.56
C VAL A 49 0.45 -3.65 11.83
N TYR A 50 -0.27 -4.73 12.15
CA TYR A 50 0.11 -5.58 13.29
C TYR A 50 1.49 -6.21 13.12
N ALA A 51 1.89 -6.60 11.91
CA ALA A 51 3.23 -7.11 11.65
C ALA A 51 4.32 -6.08 12.03
N THR A 52 4.11 -4.79 11.72
CA THR A 52 5.05 -3.73 12.13
C THR A 52 5.06 -3.52 13.65
N LEU A 53 3.88 -3.46 14.29
CA LEU A 53 3.79 -3.31 15.75
C LEU A 53 4.48 -4.47 16.47
N ASN A 54 4.22 -5.72 16.05
CA ASN A 54 4.79 -6.92 16.65
C ASN A 54 6.31 -7.03 16.43
N ALA A 55 6.79 -6.75 15.20
CA ALA A 55 8.22 -6.76 14.93
C ALA A 55 8.97 -5.73 15.80
N LEU A 56 8.43 -4.52 15.92
CA LEU A 56 9.00 -3.49 16.79
C LEU A 56 8.82 -3.81 18.27
N SER A 57 7.76 -4.52 18.66
CA SER A 57 7.57 -4.96 20.05
C SER A 57 8.64 -5.96 20.49
N SER A 58 9.17 -6.76 19.56
CA SER A 58 10.30 -7.65 19.85
C SER A 58 11.55 -6.89 20.29
N ILE A 59 11.73 -5.64 19.85
CA ILE A 59 12.93 -4.83 20.11
C ILE A 59 12.65 -3.57 20.94
N GLY A 60 11.53 -3.54 21.67
CA GLY A 60 11.33 -2.55 22.72
C GLY A 60 10.13 -1.64 22.59
N LEU A 61 9.35 -1.72 21.50
CA LEU A 61 8.08 -1.00 21.43
C LEU A 61 7.05 -1.70 22.32
N GLU A 62 6.45 -0.98 23.23
CA GLU A 62 5.22 -1.38 23.91
C GLU A 62 4.06 -0.68 23.26
N TYR A 63 2.96 -1.40 22.99
CA TYR A 63 1.78 -0.81 22.39
C TYR A 63 0.49 -1.37 22.99
N GLU A 64 -0.54 -0.54 23.00
CA GLU A 64 -1.90 -0.90 23.38
C GLU A 64 -2.88 -0.38 22.34
N MET A 65 -3.64 -1.30 21.72
CA MET A 65 -4.71 -0.90 20.83
C MET A 65 -5.86 -0.28 21.62
N LYS A 66 -6.34 0.87 21.19
CA LYS A 66 -7.52 1.58 21.71
C LYS A 66 -8.60 1.63 20.62
N ASP A 67 -9.82 2.03 20.94
CA ASP A 67 -10.97 2.04 20.03
C ASP A 67 -10.69 2.78 18.72
N ASN A 68 -9.96 3.91 18.77
CA ASN A 68 -9.71 4.76 17.61
C ASN A 68 -8.21 4.87 17.23
N GLY A 69 -7.33 4.02 17.76
CA GLY A 69 -5.90 4.12 17.46
C GLY A 69 -5.02 3.19 18.28
N VAL A 70 -3.76 3.54 18.40
CA VAL A 70 -2.77 2.79 19.18
C VAL A 70 -1.95 3.74 20.05
N GLU A 71 -1.82 3.40 21.31
CA GLU A 71 -0.85 4.02 22.20
C GLU A 71 0.47 3.27 22.10
N VAL A 72 1.57 4.00 21.95
CA VAL A 72 2.91 3.41 21.76
C VAL A 72 3.90 4.06 22.70
N HIS A 73 4.83 3.25 23.19
CA HIS A 73 5.93 3.68 24.05
C HIS A 73 7.19 2.85 23.75
N ASN A 74 8.31 3.51 23.42
CA ASN A 74 9.57 2.80 23.23
C ASN A 74 10.33 2.69 24.57
N THR A 75 10.45 1.46 25.06
CA THR A 75 11.18 1.15 26.30
C THR A 75 12.65 0.83 26.06
N GLY A 76 13.05 0.59 24.82
CA GLY A 76 14.38 0.12 24.46
C GLY A 76 14.72 -1.30 24.95
N LYS A 77 13.77 -2.02 25.57
CA LYS A 77 14.00 -3.37 26.11
C LYS A 77 13.81 -4.42 25.03
N ILE A 78 14.90 -4.97 24.51
CA ILE A 78 14.86 -6.07 23.54
C ILE A 78 14.30 -7.33 24.23
N LYS A 79 13.19 -7.85 23.73
CA LYS A 79 12.51 -9.07 24.20
C LYS A 79 12.89 -10.28 23.34
N SER A 80 13.15 -10.05 22.04
CA SER A 80 13.53 -11.07 21.07
C SER A 80 14.41 -10.45 19.99
N ASN A 81 15.30 -11.24 19.44
CA ASN A 81 16.08 -10.88 18.25
C ASN A 81 15.46 -11.41 16.94
N ILE A 82 14.28 -12.01 17.01
CA ILE A 82 13.51 -12.46 15.84
C ILE A 82 12.40 -11.43 15.58
N LEU A 83 12.40 -10.87 14.36
CA LEU A 83 11.42 -9.91 13.89
C LEU A 83 10.55 -10.58 12.84
N ASP A 84 9.37 -11.04 13.24
CA ASP A 84 8.42 -11.64 12.31
C ASP A 84 7.64 -10.56 11.56
N CYS A 85 7.87 -10.48 10.24
CA CYS A 85 7.19 -9.56 9.34
C CYS A 85 5.92 -10.15 8.73
N ASN A 86 5.56 -11.39 9.05
CA ASN A 86 4.43 -12.11 8.49
C ASN A 86 4.45 -12.08 6.94
N GLU A 87 3.57 -11.34 6.28
CA GLU A 87 3.54 -11.13 4.82
C GLU A 87 3.81 -9.67 4.43
N SER A 88 4.15 -8.80 5.39
CA SER A 88 4.27 -7.36 5.20
C SER A 88 5.60 -6.94 4.55
N GLY A 89 5.55 -6.65 3.25
CA GLY A 89 6.69 -6.10 2.52
C GLY A 89 7.12 -4.71 3.01
N SER A 90 6.20 -3.91 3.54
CA SER A 90 6.52 -2.60 4.12
C SER A 90 7.31 -2.75 5.41
N THR A 91 6.89 -3.67 6.29
CA THR A 91 7.57 -3.92 7.56
C THR A 91 9.02 -4.31 7.34
N ILE A 92 9.27 -5.35 6.53
CA ILE A 92 10.63 -5.84 6.32
C ILE A 92 11.53 -4.79 5.67
N ARG A 93 11.07 -4.11 4.61
CA ARG A 93 11.89 -3.17 3.85
C ARG A 93 12.16 -1.86 4.58
N PHE A 94 11.24 -1.40 5.43
CA PHE A 94 11.48 -0.22 6.25
C PHE A 94 12.40 -0.53 7.42
N LEU A 95 12.24 -1.71 8.05
CA LEU A 95 13.00 -2.04 9.25
C LEU A 95 14.43 -2.51 8.95
N PHE A 96 14.74 -3.03 7.76
CA PHE A 96 16.12 -3.42 7.41
C PHE A 96 17.14 -2.31 7.67
N PRO A 97 17.00 -1.09 7.08
CA PRO A 97 17.91 0.01 7.37
C PRO A 97 17.84 0.48 8.83
N VAL A 98 16.63 0.49 9.44
CA VAL A 98 16.44 0.95 10.82
C VAL A 98 17.18 0.06 11.81
N ILE A 99 17.05 -1.25 11.69
CA ILE A 99 17.72 -2.23 12.56
C ILE A 99 19.23 -2.14 12.39
N SER A 100 19.70 -1.98 11.15
CA SER A 100 21.12 -1.77 10.85
C SER A 100 21.66 -0.48 11.49
N ALA A 101 20.93 0.62 11.43
CA ALA A 101 21.34 1.89 12.01
C ALA A 101 21.39 1.85 13.55
N LEU A 102 20.43 1.13 14.16
CA LEU A 102 20.41 0.91 15.61
C LEU A 102 21.51 -0.07 16.08
N GLY A 103 22.12 -0.83 15.17
CA GLY A 103 23.13 -1.83 15.47
C GLY A 103 22.55 -3.03 16.26
N ILE A 104 21.26 -3.31 16.11
CA ILE A 104 20.60 -4.43 16.78
C ILE A 104 20.89 -5.72 16.00
N LYS A 105 21.47 -6.71 16.67
CA LYS A 105 21.63 -8.04 16.09
C LYS A 105 20.29 -8.75 16.09
N ALA A 106 19.75 -9.02 14.90
CA ALA A 106 18.42 -9.55 14.72
C ALA A 106 18.32 -10.48 13.51
N GLU A 107 17.26 -11.25 13.47
CA GLU A 107 16.89 -12.08 12.32
C GLU A 107 15.45 -11.76 11.92
N PHE A 108 15.24 -11.46 10.64
CA PHE A 108 13.92 -11.24 10.09
C PHE A 108 13.33 -12.56 9.60
N THR A 109 12.06 -12.79 9.93
CA THR A 109 11.27 -13.92 9.47
C THR A 109 9.98 -13.47 8.81
N GLY A 110 9.31 -14.37 8.12
CA GLY A 110 8.03 -14.12 7.46
C GLY A 110 7.64 -15.28 6.55
N SER A 111 6.55 -15.11 5.78
CA SER A 111 6.13 -16.13 4.83
C SER A 111 7.19 -16.36 3.74
N GLU A 112 7.23 -17.58 3.19
CA GLU A 112 8.14 -17.91 2.06
C GLU A 112 7.98 -16.92 0.89
N LYS A 113 6.73 -16.54 0.60
CA LYS A 113 6.43 -15.56 -0.45
C LYS A 113 7.02 -14.18 -0.15
N LEU A 114 6.99 -13.72 1.11
CA LEU A 114 7.62 -12.46 1.51
C LEU A 114 9.14 -12.53 1.34
N LEU A 115 9.75 -13.60 1.84
CA LEU A 115 11.21 -13.77 1.83
C LEU A 115 11.77 -14.02 0.42
N SER A 116 10.95 -14.51 -0.53
CA SER A 116 11.34 -14.65 -1.94
C SER A 116 11.28 -13.36 -2.77
N ARG A 117 10.74 -12.27 -2.21
CA ARG A 117 10.66 -10.98 -2.92
C ARG A 117 12.02 -10.31 -2.99
N PRO A 118 12.37 -9.64 -4.11
CA PRO A 118 13.66 -8.99 -4.27
C PRO A 118 13.97 -8.01 -3.13
N ILE A 119 15.14 -8.18 -2.50
CA ILE A 119 15.68 -7.33 -1.45
C ILE A 119 17.19 -7.12 -1.57
N ASP A 120 17.83 -7.80 -2.51
CA ASP A 120 19.29 -7.83 -2.66
C ASP A 120 19.88 -6.44 -2.84
N ASP A 121 19.30 -5.58 -3.68
CA ASP A 121 19.76 -4.21 -3.89
C ASP A 121 19.83 -3.41 -2.57
N LEU A 122 18.86 -3.62 -1.67
CA LEU A 122 18.88 -2.98 -0.36
C LEU A 122 19.94 -3.59 0.54
N THR A 123 20.07 -4.90 0.54
CA THR A 123 21.06 -5.63 1.35
C THR A 123 22.49 -5.26 0.93
N ASP A 124 22.76 -5.18 -0.38
CA ASP A 124 24.07 -4.79 -0.92
C ASP A 124 24.40 -3.34 -0.55
N CYS A 125 23.44 -2.42 -0.70
CA CYS A 125 23.58 -1.03 -0.31
C CYS A 125 23.93 -0.88 1.19
N LEU A 126 23.25 -1.63 2.07
CA LEU A 126 23.49 -1.59 3.51
C LEU A 126 24.85 -2.24 3.87
N ASN A 127 25.19 -3.36 3.23
CA ASN A 127 26.47 -4.06 3.46
C ASN A 127 27.69 -3.21 3.03
N ALA A 128 27.57 -2.48 1.92
CA ALA A 128 28.59 -1.53 1.48
C ALA A 128 28.88 -0.44 2.54
N ASN A 129 27.92 -0.18 3.42
CA ASN A 129 28.01 0.81 4.50
C ASN A 129 28.10 0.15 5.90
N GLY A 130 28.54 -1.10 6.01
CA GLY A 130 28.97 -1.75 7.26
C GLY A 130 27.90 -2.56 8.01
N ALA A 131 26.71 -2.76 7.47
CA ALA A 131 25.61 -3.45 8.17
C ALA A 131 25.90 -4.93 8.48
N LYS A 132 26.68 -5.63 7.65
CA LYS A 132 27.02 -7.06 7.75
C LYS A 132 25.74 -7.92 7.84
N ILE A 133 24.97 -7.91 6.77
CA ILE A 133 23.75 -8.69 6.62
C ILE A 133 24.10 -9.99 5.87
N ASP A 134 23.69 -11.14 6.42
CA ASP A 134 23.77 -12.46 5.81
C ASP A 134 22.35 -13.02 5.67
N GLY A 135 21.82 -13.05 4.44
CA GLY A 135 20.42 -13.35 4.18
C GLY A 135 19.48 -12.38 4.92
N PHE A 136 18.83 -12.88 5.96
CA PHE A 136 17.94 -12.09 6.82
C PHE A 136 18.50 -11.85 8.24
N LYS A 137 19.78 -12.15 8.46
CA LYS A 137 20.47 -11.97 9.75
C LYS A 137 21.33 -10.72 9.74
N PHE A 138 21.18 -9.91 10.76
CA PHE A 138 21.86 -8.63 10.96
C PHE A 138 22.93 -8.79 12.04
N LEU A 139 24.19 -8.52 11.68
CA LEU A 139 25.37 -8.80 12.53
C LEU A 139 26.19 -7.54 12.82
N GLY A 140 26.06 -6.49 12.04
CA GLY A 140 26.82 -5.25 12.14
C GLY A 140 25.97 -4.01 12.41
N LYS A 141 26.65 -2.86 12.49
CA LYS A 141 26.01 -1.53 12.62
C LYS A 141 26.29 -0.71 11.36
N LEU A 142 25.29 0.02 10.90
CA LEU A 142 25.39 0.89 9.75
C LEU A 142 26.28 2.11 10.06
N ASN A 143 27.16 2.45 9.13
CA ASN A 143 27.95 3.68 9.16
C ASN A 143 27.27 4.73 8.30
N SER A 144 27.52 6.02 8.59
CA SER A 144 27.18 7.12 7.69
C SER A 144 28.05 7.10 6.42
N GLY A 145 27.56 7.67 5.32
CA GLY A 145 28.27 7.71 4.04
C GLY A 145 27.35 7.84 2.84
N ASP A 146 27.83 7.41 1.69
CA ASP A 146 27.11 7.43 0.42
C ASP A 146 26.39 6.10 0.21
N PHE A 147 25.04 6.15 0.10
CA PHE A 147 24.15 5.02 -0.09
C PHE A 147 23.66 5.00 -1.53
N HIS A 148 24.23 4.13 -2.34
CA HIS A 148 23.84 3.91 -3.74
C HIS A 148 22.68 2.93 -3.79
N ILE A 149 21.54 3.33 -4.34
CA ILE A 149 20.35 2.51 -4.40
C ILE A 149 19.58 2.71 -5.70
N THR A 150 19.15 1.63 -6.33
CA THR A 150 18.28 1.72 -7.50
C THR A 150 16.85 2.11 -7.10
N GLY A 151 16.27 3.05 -7.86
CA GLY A 151 14.86 3.40 -7.74
C GLY A 151 13.90 2.38 -8.38
N LYS A 152 14.40 1.45 -9.20
CA LYS A 152 13.58 0.58 -10.07
C LYS A 152 12.81 -0.51 -9.34
N VAL A 153 13.35 -1.06 -8.24
CA VAL A 153 12.73 -2.21 -7.55
C VAL A 153 11.65 -1.76 -6.59
N SER A 154 11.96 -0.85 -5.66
CA SER A 154 10.98 -0.42 -4.65
C SER A 154 11.34 0.93 -4.02
N SER A 155 10.40 1.87 -4.03
CA SER A 155 10.49 3.12 -3.26
C SER A 155 10.57 2.89 -1.74
N GLN A 156 10.21 1.69 -1.26
CA GLN A 156 10.31 1.32 0.15
C GLN A 156 11.76 1.22 0.62
N PHE A 157 12.72 0.92 -0.27
CA PHE A 157 14.14 0.90 0.06
C PHE A 157 14.62 2.30 0.44
N ILE A 158 14.28 3.29 -0.38
CA ILE A 158 14.59 4.70 -0.11
C ILE A 158 13.89 5.17 1.17
N SER A 159 12.61 4.81 1.36
CA SER A 159 11.87 5.15 2.58
C SER A 159 12.52 4.56 3.84
N GLY A 160 13.01 3.32 3.77
CA GLY A 160 13.73 2.69 4.87
C GLY A 160 15.03 3.43 5.23
N LEU A 161 15.81 3.85 4.22
CA LEU A 161 17.01 4.68 4.42
C LEU A 161 16.66 6.04 5.04
N LEU A 162 15.57 6.68 4.59
CA LEU A 162 15.13 7.97 5.14
C LEU A 162 14.72 7.89 6.62
N PHE A 163 14.26 6.74 7.11
CA PHE A 163 14.05 6.52 8.55
C PHE A 163 15.37 6.34 9.31
N ALA A 164 16.31 5.62 8.71
CA ALA A 164 17.49 5.13 9.40
C ALA A 164 18.64 6.15 9.46
N LEU A 165 18.90 6.84 8.35
CA LEU A 165 20.10 7.67 8.22
C LEU A 165 20.12 8.90 9.14
N PRO A 166 19.00 9.54 9.50
CA PRO A 166 19.01 10.68 10.43
C PRO A 166 19.60 10.38 11.79
N ILE A 167 19.53 9.13 12.28
CA ILE A 167 20.01 8.75 13.62
C ILE A 167 21.48 8.32 13.64
N LEU A 168 22.17 8.26 12.50
CA LEU A 168 23.62 7.95 12.43
C LEU A 168 24.47 9.10 12.92
N ASP A 169 25.70 8.80 13.36
CA ASP A 169 26.62 9.79 13.94
C ASP A 169 27.15 10.82 12.92
N GLY A 170 27.11 10.53 11.63
CA GLY A 170 27.62 11.41 10.56
C GLY A 170 26.56 11.64 9.47
N ASP A 171 26.87 12.58 8.58
CA ASP A 171 26.03 12.92 7.43
C ASP A 171 26.05 11.80 6.38
N SER A 172 24.97 11.66 5.64
CA SER A 172 24.82 10.63 4.62
C SER A 172 24.16 11.19 3.36
N LYS A 173 24.38 10.50 2.22
CA LYS A 173 23.70 10.77 0.96
C LYS A 173 22.98 9.52 0.50
N ILE A 174 21.76 9.68 0.02
CA ILE A 174 21.04 8.64 -0.73
C ILE A 174 21.18 9.00 -2.21
N ILE A 175 21.98 8.23 -2.94
CA ILE A 175 22.24 8.41 -4.36
C ILE A 175 21.34 7.44 -5.11
N ILE A 176 20.33 7.98 -5.81
CA ILE A 176 19.35 7.17 -6.53
C ILE A 176 19.86 6.96 -7.95
N GLU A 177 20.14 5.69 -8.28
CA GLU A 177 20.62 5.29 -9.59
C GLU A 177 19.46 4.93 -10.52
N GLY A 178 19.48 5.50 -11.74
CA GLY A 178 18.43 5.31 -12.74
C GLY A 178 17.20 6.17 -12.50
N ASP A 179 16.08 5.77 -13.11
CA ASP A 179 14.82 6.52 -13.01
C ASP A 179 14.22 6.38 -11.61
N LYS A 180 13.70 7.48 -11.08
CA LYS A 180 12.99 7.51 -9.79
C LYS A 180 11.61 6.87 -9.97
N VAL A 181 11.31 5.87 -9.16
CA VAL A 181 10.04 5.15 -9.23
C VAL A 181 9.19 5.44 -7.99
N SER A 182 7.90 5.67 -8.20
CA SER A 182 6.89 5.87 -7.14
C SER A 182 7.29 6.95 -6.13
N LYS A 183 7.59 8.14 -6.65
CA LYS A 183 8.00 9.31 -5.86
C LYS A 183 7.01 9.62 -4.73
N ASP A 184 5.73 9.40 -4.96
CA ASP A 184 4.65 9.72 -4.02
C ASP A 184 4.78 8.96 -2.69
N TYR A 185 5.21 7.69 -2.71
CA TYR A 185 5.45 6.93 -1.47
C TYR A 185 6.65 7.46 -0.66
N ILE A 186 7.64 8.05 -1.35
CA ILE A 186 8.78 8.72 -0.68
C ILE A 186 8.28 10.01 -0.04
N LEU A 187 7.41 10.77 -0.71
CA LEU A 187 6.82 12.00 -0.19
C LEU A 187 6.04 11.75 1.11
N ILE A 188 5.27 10.64 1.20
CA ILE A 188 4.60 10.25 2.45
C ILE A 188 5.65 10.05 3.57
N THR A 189 6.79 9.42 3.27
CA THR A 189 7.86 9.23 4.26
C THR A 189 8.43 10.57 4.72
N LEU A 190 8.77 11.45 3.78
CA LEU A 190 9.31 12.78 4.08
C LEU A 190 8.32 13.62 4.90
N GLU A 191 7.03 13.59 4.56
CA GLU A 191 5.98 14.27 5.31
C GLU A 191 5.93 13.77 6.75
N VAL A 192 5.88 12.44 6.96
CA VAL A 192 5.77 11.87 8.31
C VAL A 192 7.01 12.17 9.14
N ILE A 193 8.22 11.87 8.65
CA ILE A 193 9.44 12.12 9.44
C ILE A 193 9.66 13.61 9.73
N ASN A 194 9.20 14.50 8.82
CA ASN A 194 9.23 15.94 9.08
C ASN A 194 8.34 16.34 10.26
N LYS A 195 7.18 15.69 10.44
CA LYS A 195 6.31 15.89 11.62
C LYS A 195 7.01 15.46 12.92
N PHE A 196 7.95 14.51 12.85
CA PHE A 196 8.80 14.09 13.96
C PHE A 196 10.09 14.91 14.10
N GLY A 197 10.19 16.05 13.42
CA GLY A 197 11.33 16.97 13.54
C GLY A 197 12.53 16.65 12.66
N ILE A 198 12.49 15.58 11.87
CA ILE A 198 13.57 15.19 10.97
C ILE A 198 13.58 16.06 9.71
N LYS A 199 14.76 16.53 9.34
CA LYS A 199 14.96 17.37 8.16
C LYS A 199 15.81 16.64 7.12
N ILE A 200 15.28 16.54 5.92
CA ILE A 200 15.92 15.93 4.76
C ILE A 200 16.00 16.98 3.66
N GLN A 201 17.14 17.05 2.97
CA GLN A 201 17.32 17.92 1.82
C GLN A 201 17.22 17.09 0.53
N GLU A 202 16.29 17.42 -0.35
CA GLU A 202 16.24 16.87 -1.70
C GLU A 202 17.34 17.53 -2.56
N THR A 203 18.01 16.71 -3.37
CA THR A 203 19.10 17.11 -4.25
C THR A 203 18.91 16.50 -5.65
N ASP A 204 19.75 16.87 -6.60
CA ASP A 204 19.74 16.32 -7.95
C ASP A 204 20.11 14.82 -8.00
N TYR A 205 20.95 14.34 -7.07
CA TYR A 205 21.31 12.92 -6.96
C TYR A 205 20.33 12.09 -6.11
N GLY A 206 19.42 12.71 -5.37
CA GLY A 206 18.50 12.03 -4.44
C GLY A 206 18.28 12.83 -3.16
N TYR A 207 18.90 12.42 -2.04
CA TYR A 207 18.69 13.07 -0.74
C TYR A 207 20.00 13.22 0.03
N PHE A 208 20.17 14.39 0.64
CA PHE A 208 21.17 14.62 1.67
C PHE A 208 20.51 14.52 3.05
N VAL A 209 21.12 13.73 3.94
CA VAL A 209 20.62 13.45 5.29
C VAL A 209 21.69 13.86 6.31
N LYS A 210 21.42 14.92 7.04
CA LYS A 210 22.26 15.29 8.18
C LYS A 210 22.11 14.24 9.29
N GLY A 211 23.22 13.79 9.85
CA GLY A 211 23.24 12.84 10.96
C GLY A 211 22.92 13.48 12.32
N ASN A 212 22.94 12.66 13.37
CA ASN A 212 22.69 13.09 14.75
C ASN A 212 21.35 13.80 14.98
N GLN A 213 20.35 13.53 14.14
CA GLN A 213 19.00 14.04 14.35
C GLN A 213 18.23 13.14 15.34
N LYS A 214 17.28 13.74 16.04
CA LYS A 214 16.43 13.03 17.01
C LYS A 214 14.99 13.11 16.57
N TYR A 215 14.33 11.97 16.56
CA TYR A 215 12.89 11.91 16.40
C TYR A 215 12.21 12.45 17.66
N VAL A 216 11.26 13.35 17.49
CA VAL A 216 10.44 13.92 18.57
C VAL A 216 8.98 13.60 18.26
N CYS A 217 8.30 12.93 19.18
CA CYS A 217 6.92 12.52 18.98
C CYS A 217 5.99 13.75 18.93
N PRO A 218 5.21 13.98 17.89
CA PRO A 218 4.28 15.10 17.83
C PRO A 218 3.11 14.88 18.80
N LYS A 219 2.53 15.97 19.31
CA LYS A 219 1.38 15.92 20.22
C LYS A 219 0.15 15.24 19.64
N LYS A 220 -0.04 15.32 18.33
CA LYS A 220 -1.14 14.68 17.60
C LYS A 220 -0.58 13.96 16.39
N MET A 221 -0.88 12.65 16.32
CA MET A 221 -0.60 11.79 15.19
C MET A 221 -1.93 11.23 14.70
N GLN A 222 -2.34 11.59 13.51
CA GLN A 222 -3.57 11.11 12.89
C GLN A 222 -3.27 10.53 11.53
N VAL A 223 -3.65 9.28 11.34
CA VAL A 223 -3.58 8.59 10.05
C VAL A 223 -4.76 9.05 9.20
N GLU A 224 -4.49 9.52 8.00
CA GLU A 224 -5.54 9.91 7.05
C GLU A 224 -6.15 8.68 6.35
N GLY A 225 -7.27 8.90 5.64
CA GLY A 225 -7.92 7.85 4.86
C GLY A 225 -7.06 7.38 3.68
N ASP A 226 -7.17 6.11 3.37
CA ASP A 226 -6.40 5.40 2.33
C ASP A 226 -7.07 5.53 0.96
N TYR A 227 -6.49 6.31 0.06
CA TYR A 227 -6.95 6.36 -1.33
C TYR A 227 -6.81 5.04 -2.06
N SER A 228 -5.80 4.25 -1.73
CA SER A 228 -5.59 2.93 -2.28
C SER A 228 -6.73 1.97 -1.91
N GLY A 229 -7.12 1.95 -0.62
CA GLY A 229 -8.27 1.19 -0.13
C GLY A 229 -9.60 1.76 -0.61
N ALA A 230 -9.76 3.09 -0.63
CA ALA A 230 -10.98 3.76 -1.10
C ALA A 230 -11.21 3.61 -2.61
N SER A 231 -10.18 3.29 -3.40
CA SER A 231 -10.28 3.17 -4.85
C SER A 231 -11.34 2.16 -5.30
N PHE A 232 -11.56 1.11 -4.51
CA PHE A 232 -12.57 0.08 -4.80
C PHE A 232 -13.99 0.60 -4.63
N THR A 233 -14.28 1.34 -3.56
CA THR A 233 -15.61 1.94 -3.33
C THR A 233 -15.87 3.12 -4.25
N LEU A 234 -14.84 3.91 -4.60
CA LEU A 234 -14.91 4.95 -5.63
C LEU A 234 -15.22 4.34 -7.01
N ALA A 235 -14.60 3.22 -7.36
CA ALA A 235 -14.90 2.49 -8.60
C ALA A 235 -16.33 1.92 -8.60
N MET A 236 -16.82 1.41 -7.47
CA MET A 236 -18.23 1.02 -7.34
C MET A 236 -19.16 2.20 -7.64
N GLY A 237 -18.83 3.40 -7.14
CA GLY A 237 -19.54 4.64 -7.50
C GLY A 237 -19.52 4.91 -8.99
N ALA A 238 -18.36 4.81 -9.65
CA ALA A 238 -18.21 5.06 -11.08
C ALA A 238 -19.01 4.09 -11.96
N LEU A 239 -19.39 2.93 -11.43
CA LEU A 239 -20.18 1.90 -12.10
C LEU A 239 -21.66 1.87 -11.68
N SER A 240 -22.08 2.71 -10.72
CA SER A 240 -23.42 2.71 -10.12
C SER A 240 -24.09 4.09 -10.10
N ASP A 241 -25.25 4.18 -9.44
CA ASP A 241 -26.03 5.41 -9.32
C ASP A 241 -25.41 6.44 -8.35
N GLY A 242 -24.41 6.04 -7.58
CA GLY A 242 -23.56 6.94 -6.82
C GLY A 242 -23.17 6.47 -5.43
N VAL A 243 -21.89 6.60 -5.11
CA VAL A 243 -21.33 6.33 -3.78
C VAL A 243 -20.58 7.58 -3.29
N LYS A 244 -20.80 7.92 -2.03
CA LYS A 244 -20.08 8.97 -1.33
C LYS A 244 -19.00 8.33 -0.47
N VAL A 245 -17.75 8.69 -0.70
CA VAL A 245 -16.59 8.19 0.05
C VAL A 245 -15.97 9.33 0.82
N LEU A 246 -15.97 9.23 2.14
CA LEU A 246 -15.49 10.24 3.08
C LEU A 246 -14.13 9.85 3.70
N ASN A 247 -13.60 10.71 4.57
CA ASN A 247 -12.29 10.57 5.21
C ASN A 247 -11.14 10.57 4.18
N LEU A 248 -11.27 11.37 3.12
CA LEU A 248 -10.24 11.50 2.09
C LEU A 248 -9.66 12.93 2.08
N ASN A 249 -8.39 13.04 2.48
CA ASN A 249 -7.66 14.30 2.46
C ASN A 249 -7.31 14.68 1.01
N LYS A 250 -7.86 15.79 0.52
CA LYS A 250 -7.64 16.27 -0.86
C LYS A 250 -6.22 16.82 -1.09
N GLN A 251 -5.51 17.15 -0.03
CA GLN A 251 -4.13 17.69 -0.07
C GLN A 251 -3.08 16.63 0.29
N THR A 252 -3.44 15.36 0.18
CA THR A 252 -2.57 14.22 0.52
C THR A 252 -1.38 14.08 -0.42
N CYS A 253 -0.29 13.53 0.10
CA CYS A 253 0.83 13.02 -0.70
C CYS A 253 0.59 11.62 -1.28
N GLN A 254 -0.55 10.98 -1.05
CA GLN A 254 -0.85 9.66 -1.60
C GLN A 254 -1.01 9.73 -3.12
N GLY A 255 -0.15 9.05 -3.88
CA GLY A 255 -0.23 8.99 -5.34
C GLY A 255 -1.53 8.38 -5.84
N ASP A 256 -2.10 7.43 -5.08
CA ASP A 256 -3.36 6.76 -5.41
C ASP A 256 -4.58 7.70 -5.38
N ARG A 257 -4.44 8.98 -4.95
CA ARG A 257 -5.43 10.03 -5.20
C ARG A 257 -5.72 10.21 -6.70
N LYS A 258 -4.78 9.83 -7.57
CA LYS A 258 -4.96 9.82 -9.03
C LYS A 258 -6.14 8.95 -9.50
N ILE A 259 -6.72 8.08 -8.63
CA ILE A 259 -7.98 7.38 -8.93
C ILE A 259 -9.11 8.35 -9.28
N ILE A 260 -9.16 9.52 -8.64
CA ILE A 260 -10.14 10.57 -8.91
C ILE A 260 -10.02 11.09 -10.34
N ASP A 261 -8.80 11.37 -10.77
CA ASP A 261 -8.53 11.87 -12.12
C ASP A 261 -8.74 10.76 -13.17
N ALA A 262 -8.38 9.52 -12.84
CA ALA A 262 -8.62 8.37 -13.70
C ALA A 262 -10.12 8.12 -13.93
N ILE A 263 -10.96 8.18 -12.88
CA ILE A 263 -12.42 8.04 -13.01
C ILE A 263 -12.99 9.15 -13.92
N LYS A 264 -12.54 10.40 -13.74
CA LYS A 264 -12.94 11.52 -14.62
C LYS A 264 -12.50 11.28 -16.07
N LEU A 265 -11.28 10.76 -16.28
CA LEU A 265 -10.75 10.46 -17.60
C LEU A 265 -11.57 9.36 -18.30
N PHE A 266 -12.01 8.33 -17.57
CA PHE A 266 -12.98 7.35 -18.07
C PHE A 266 -14.34 7.97 -18.43
N GLY A 267 -14.67 9.16 -17.94
CA GLY A 267 -15.94 9.86 -18.14
C GLY A 267 -16.90 9.76 -16.94
N GLY A 268 -16.48 9.14 -15.83
CA GLY A 268 -17.27 9.07 -14.59
C GLY A 268 -17.50 10.46 -13.99
N ILE A 269 -18.62 10.65 -13.31
CA ILE A 269 -18.95 11.91 -12.63
C ILE A 269 -18.38 11.88 -11.24
N VAL A 270 -17.51 12.84 -10.93
CA VAL A 270 -16.89 13.00 -9.62
C VAL A 270 -17.16 14.42 -9.11
N ASN A 271 -17.86 14.50 -7.98
CA ASN A 271 -18.11 15.75 -7.28
C ASN A 271 -17.35 15.75 -5.96
N GLU A 272 -16.66 16.84 -5.66
CA GLU A 272 -16.08 17.03 -4.34
C GLU A 272 -17.19 17.33 -3.32
N VAL A 273 -17.09 16.69 -2.18
CA VAL A 273 -17.95 16.96 -1.01
C VAL A 273 -17.07 17.25 0.21
N ASP A 274 -17.68 17.70 1.32
CA ASP A 274 -16.93 17.87 2.55
C ASP A 274 -16.35 16.51 3.03
N GLY A 275 -15.04 16.50 3.28
CA GLY A 275 -14.29 15.31 3.70
C GLY A 275 -14.10 14.22 2.64
N GLY A 276 -14.45 14.43 1.35
CA GLY A 276 -14.28 13.37 0.35
C GLY A 276 -14.87 13.64 -1.02
N TYR A 277 -15.44 12.59 -1.64
CA TYR A 277 -15.97 12.64 -3.00
C TYR A 277 -17.28 11.86 -3.13
N PHE A 278 -18.19 12.38 -3.95
CA PHE A 278 -19.34 11.66 -4.48
C PHE A 278 -19.07 11.27 -5.92
N VAL A 279 -19.14 9.96 -6.22
CA VAL A 279 -18.82 9.41 -7.54
C VAL A 279 -20.04 8.64 -8.06
N LYS A 280 -20.42 8.88 -9.32
CA LYS A 280 -21.50 8.15 -9.98
C LYS A 280 -21.18 7.84 -11.43
N LYS A 281 -21.89 6.83 -11.95
CA LYS A 281 -21.73 6.39 -13.34
C LYS A 281 -22.09 7.49 -14.36
N ALA A 282 -21.41 7.39 -15.52
CA ALA A 282 -21.77 8.01 -16.76
C ALA A 282 -21.40 7.04 -17.90
N GLU A 283 -21.40 7.49 -19.13
CA GLU A 283 -20.92 6.68 -20.25
C GLU A 283 -19.38 6.59 -20.18
N LEU A 284 -18.88 5.45 -19.69
CA LEU A 284 -17.44 5.22 -19.54
C LEU A 284 -16.82 4.84 -20.88
N LYS A 285 -15.64 5.40 -21.17
CA LYS A 285 -14.83 5.13 -22.37
C LYS A 285 -13.45 4.67 -21.97
N GLY A 286 -12.84 3.83 -22.81
CA GLY A 286 -11.47 3.38 -22.62
C GLY A 286 -10.48 4.54 -22.59
N ILE A 287 -9.41 4.39 -21.83
CA ILE A 287 -8.39 5.42 -21.60
C ILE A 287 -6.98 4.86 -21.81
N THR A 288 -6.02 5.77 -22.00
CA THR A 288 -4.59 5.47 -21.85
C THR A 288 -4.07 6.21 -20.66
N LEU A 289 -3.45 5.48 -19.70
CA LEU A 289 -2.95 6.03 -18.44
C LEU A 289 -1.60 5.42 -18.09
N ASP A 290 -0.63 6.28 -17.75
CA ASP A 290 0.64 5.84 -17.17
C ASP A 290 0.43 5.47 -15.70
N CYS A 291 0.77 4.23 -15.35
CA CYS A 291 0.58 3.65 -14.03
C CYS A 291 1.89 3.40 -13.27
N GLU A 292 3.01 3.93 -13.74
CA GLU A 292 4.32 3.73 -13.09
C GLU A 292 4.30 4.15 -11.63
N ASP A 293 3.72 5.31 -11.31
CA ASP A 293 3.63 5.84 -9.94
C ASP A 293 2.42 5.34 -9.15
N ILE A 294 1.43 4.72 -9.80
CA ILE A 294 0.18 4.24 -9.21
C ILE A 294 -0.07 2.75 -9.45
N PRO A 295 0.94 1.89 -9.29
CA PRO A 295 0.81 0.47 -9.62
C PRO A 295 -0.32 -0.23 -8.85
N ASP A 296 -0.63 0.28 -7.66
CA ASP A 296 -1.64 -0.28 -6.78
C ASP A 296 -3.08 -0.01 -7.24
N LEU A 297 -3.30 0.92 -8.16
CA LEU A 297 -4.61 1.20 -8.77
C LEU A 297 -4.92 0.33 -9.99
N VAL A 298 -3.92 -0.30 -10.63
CA VAL A 298 -4.09 -0.97 -11.92
C VAL A 298 -5.16 -2.06 -11.88
N GLN A 299 -5.26 -2.81 -10.80
CA GLN A 299 -6.26 -3.87 -10.67
C GLN A 299 -7.68 -3.31 -10.72
N ILE A 300 -7.96 -2.25 -9.97
CA ILE A 300 -9.31 -1.66 -9.97
C ILE A 300 -9.59 -0.84 -11.24
N LEU A 301 -8.58 -0.18 -11.79
CA LEU A 301 -8.69 0.50 -13.09
C LEU A 301 -8.99 -0.48 -14.21
N SER A 302 -8.44 -1.70 -14.16
CA SER A 302 -8.74 -2.77 -15.11
C SER A 302 -10.21 -3.21 -15.03
N VAL A 303 -10.80 -3.19 -13.83
CA VAL A 303 -12.23 -3.45 -13.65
C VAL A 303 -13.08 -2.34 -14.27
N ILE A 304 -12.74 -1.06 -14.03
CA ILE A 304 -13.43 0.06 -14.69
C ILE A 304 -13.31 -0.06 -16.21
N GLY A 305 -12.11 -0.38 -16.71
CA GLY A 305 -11.85 -0.62 -18.14
C GLY A 305 -12.67 -1.76 -18.72
N ALA A 306 -12.95 -2.82 -17.95
CA ALA A 306 -13.79 -3.94 -18.39
C ALA A 306 -15.25 -3.54 -18.63
N TYR A 307 -15.75 -2.47 -18.00
CA TYR A 307 -17.09 -1.92 -18.19
C TYR A 307 -17.13 -0.68 -19.10
N ALA A 308 -15.97 -0.15 -19.49
CA ALA A 308 -15.87 1.01 -20.37
C ALA A 308 -16.05 0.60 -21.84
N LYS A 309 -16.50 1.52 -22.70
CA LYS A 309 -16.54 1.31 -24.16
C LYS A 309 -15.15 1.46 -24.76
N GLY A 310 -14.71 0.47 -25.53
CA GLY A 310 -13.45 0.50 -26.26
C GLY A 310 -12.28 -0.08 -25.46
N GLU A 311 -11.08 0.33 -25.78
CA GLU A 311 -9.83 -0.19 -25.25
C GLU A 311 -9.27 0.72 -24.16
N SER A 312 -8.83 0.14 -23.05
CA SER A 312 -8.06 0.83 -22.00
C SER A 312 -6.63 0.32 -21.97
N ARG A 313 -5.65 1.23 -21.93
CA ARG A 313 -4.21 0.91 -21.85
C ARG A 313 -3.62 1.46 -20.57
N PHE A 314 -3.02 0.58 -19.78
CA PHE A 314 -2.30 0.91 -18.56
C PHE A 314 -0.82 0.70 -18.83
N LEU A 315 -0.07 1.83 -18.95
CA LEU A 315 1.34 1.83 -19.30
C LEU A 315 2.22 1.57 -18.09
N ASN A 316 3.43 1.02 -18.32
CA ASN A 316 4.49 0.87 -17.32
C ASN A 316 4.10 0.02 -16.09
N VAL A 317 3.40 -1.10 -16.31
CA VAL A 317 2.88 -1.94 -15.22
C VAL A 317 3.72 -3.18 -14.89
N SER A 318 4.89 -3.35 -15.49
CA SER A 318 5.73 -4.56 -15.36
C SER A 318 6.06 -4.95 -13.91
N ARG A 319 6.18 -3.97 -13.01
CA ARG A 319 6.45 -4.17 -11.57
C ARG A 319 5.32 -4.88 -10.81
N LEU A 320 4.13 -4.98 -11.39
CA LEU A 320 3.01 -5.70 -10.79
C LEU A 320 3.27 -7.22 -10.68
N LYS A 321 4.20 -7.76 -11.45
CA LYS A 321 4.59 -9.18 -11.41
C LYS A 321 5.30 -9.60 -10.12
N ILE A 322 5.97 -8.65 -9.44
CA ILE A 322 6.78 -8.90 -8.23
C ILE A 322 6.14 -8.36 -6.95
N LYS A 323 4.83 -8.17 -6.96
CA LYS A 323 4.05 -7.74 -5.79
C LYS A 323 3.69 -8.96 -4.90
N GLU A 324 2.63 -8.85 -4.10
CA GLU A 324 2.10 -9.92 -3.23
C GLU A 324 1.74 -11.19 -4.03
N SER A 325 1.28 -10.99 -5.25
CA SER A 325 1.06 -11.99 -6.30
C SER A 325 1.60 -11.49 -7.63
N ASP A 326 1.62 -12.31 -8.68
CA ASP A 326 1.68 -11.78 -10.05
C ASP A 326 0.31 -11.16 -10.39
N ARG A 327 0.21 -9.84 -10.13
CA ARG A 327 -1.05 -9.11 -10.31
C ARG A 327 -1.47 -9.02 -11.78
N ILE A 328 -0.52 -9.04 -12.72
CA ILE A 328 -0.82 -9.06 -14.16
C ILE A 328 -1.54 -10.34 -14.51
N GLU A 329 -0.98 -11.47 -14.09
CA GLU A 329 -1.59 -12.79 -14.34
C GLU A 329 -2.98 -12.87 -13.67
N GLY A 330 -3.11 -12.42 -12.41
CA GLY A 330 -4.37 -12.40 -11.68
C GLY A 330 -5.46 -11.58 -12.39
N ILE A 331 -5.11 -10.37 -12.90
CA ILE A 331 -6.04 -9.53 -13.67
C ILE A 331 -6.50 -10.27 -14.94
N ILE A 332 -5.55 -10.75 -15.76
CA ILE A 332 -5.87 -11.41 -17.03
C ILE A 332 -6.71 -12.65 -16.80
N LYS A 333 -6.39 -13.47 -15.82
CA LYS A 333 -7.13 -14.67 -15.45
C LYS A 333 -8.58 -14.37 -15.06
N ASN A 334 -8.78 -13.42 -14.15
CA ASN A 334 -10.11 -13.09 -13.67
C ASN A 334 -10.96 -12.39 -14.76
N LEU A 335 -10.38 -11.49 -15.54
CA LEU A 335 -11.06 -10.89 -16.69
C LEU A 335 -11.43 -11.92 -17.75
N LYS A 336 -10.56 -12.89 -18.04
CA LYS A 336 -10.85 -14.01 -18.96
C LYS A 336 -12.03 -14.85 -18.49
N VAL A 337 -12.10 -15.17 -17.18
CA VAL A 337 -13.25 -15.85 -16.58
C VAL A 337 -14.53 -15.03 -16.75
N ALA A 338 -14.43 -13.72 -16.60
CA ALA A 338 -15.54 -12.79 -16.83
C ALA A 338 -15.90 -12.61 -18.32
N GLY A 339 -15.19 -13.26 -19.26
CA GLY A 339 -15.41 -13.13 -20.70
C GLY A 339 -14.90 -11.81 -21.27
N VAL A 340 -14.02 -11.12 -20.59
CA VAL A 340 -13.37 -9.88 -21.00
C VAL A 340 -11.96 -10.17 -21.51
N LYS A 341 -11.64 -9.66 -22.71
CA LYS A 341 -10.32 -9.78 -23.28
C LYS A 341 -9.35 -8.81 -22.58
N ALA A 342 -8.19 -9.33 -22.15
CA ALA A 342 -7.07 -8.53 -21.63
C ALA A 342 -5.75 -9.11 -22.14
N GLU A 343 -4.77 -8.26 -22.42
CA GLU A 343 -3.48 -8.62 -22.99
C GLU A 343 -2.36 -7.86 -22.26
N TYR A 344 -1.21 -8.52 -22.11
CA TYR A 344 0.01 -7.90 -21.58
C TYR A 344 1.14 -8.06 -22.59
N ASN A 345 1.79 -6.95 -22.98
CA ASN A 345 2.82 -6.92 -24.01
C ASN A 345 4.27 -6.95 -23.45
N GLY A 346 4.44 -7.19 -22.15
CA GLY A 346 5.73 -7.14 -21.47
C GLY A 346 5.97 -5.86 -20.68
N ASN A 347 5.24 -4.78 -20.94
CA ASN A 347 5.31 -3.51 -20.22
C ASN A 347 3.92 -2.95 -19.88
N ASP A 348 2.96 -3.07 -20.78
CA ASP A 348 1.63 -2.46 -20.67
C ASP A 348 0.54 -3.52 -20.59
N LEU A 349 -0.51 -3.23 -19.85
CA LEU A 349 -1.73 -4.03 -19.78
C LEU A 349 -2.83 -3.34 -20.60
N ILE A 350 -3.46 -4.12 -21.50
CA ILE A 350 -4.54 -3.67 -22.37
C ILE A 350 -5.81 -4.41 -21.97
N VAL A 351 -6.89 -3.71 -21.70
CA VAL A 351 -8.20 -4.26 -21.35
C VAL A 351 -9.24 -3.78 -22.35
N TYR A 352 -9.98 -4.71 -22.93
CA TYR A 352 -11.03 -4.41 -23.88
C TYR A 352 -12.39 -4.42 -23.17
N GLY A 353 -13.12 -3.32 -23.27
CA GLY A 353 -14.43 -3.20 -22.65
C GLY A 353 -15.44 -4.23 -23.20
N GLY A 354 -16.35 -4.67 -22.35
CA GLY A 354 -17.31 -5.71 -22.70
C GLY A 354 -18.50 -5.77 -21.74
N ASN A 355 -19.10 -6.94 -21.68
CA ASN A 355 -20.20 -7.26 -20.76
C ASN A 355 -19.72 -8.39 -19.82
N PRO A 356 -19.06 -8.06 -18.71
CA PRO A 356 -18.53 -9.07 -17.79
C PRO A 356 -19.61 -10.03 -17.29
N LYS A 357 -19.23 -11.32 -17.23
CA LYS A 357 -20.08 -12.42 -16.73
C LYS A 357 -19.60 -12.86 -15.35
N GLY A 358 -20.51 -13.46 -14.60
CA GLY A 358 -20.16 -14.14 -13.36
C GLY A 358 -19.27 -15.37 -13.60
N GLY A 359 -18.54 -15.79 -12.57
CA GLY A 359 -17.65 -16.95 -12.63
C GLY A 359 -16.89 -17.16 -11.34
N VAL A 360 -15.87 -18.01 -11.35
CA VAL A 360 -15.00 -18.27 -10.20
C VAL A 360 -13.73 -17.42 -10.34
N PHE A 361 -13.62 -16.39 -9.51
CA PHE A 361 -12.48 -15.48 -9.50
C PHE A 361 -11.47 -15.89 -8.42
N SER A 362 -10.20 -15.92 -8.78
CA SER A 362 -9.12 -16.20 -7.84
C SER A 362 -8.77 -14.96 -7.04
N GLY A 363 -8.58 -15.10 -5.73
CA GLY A 363 -8.05 -14.03 -4.88
C GLY A 363 -6.52 -13.99 -4.83
N ASP A 364 -5.84 -15.06 -5.28
CA ASP A 364 -4.38 -15.20 -5.35
C ASP A 364 -3.63 -14.77 -4.07
N ASN A 365 -4.27 -14.94 -2.91
CA ASN A 365 -3.80 -14.45 -1.61
C ASN A 365 -3.40 -12.95 -1.65
N ASP A 366 -4.05 -12.16 -2.52
CA ASP A 366 -3.82 -10.71 -2.67
C ASP A 366 -5.13 -9.95 -2.44
N HIS A 367 -5.10 -9.06 -1.44
CA HIS A 367 -6.26 -8.27 -1.04
C HIS A 367 -6.82 -7.41 -2.18
N ARG A 368 -5.97 -6.91 -3.08
CA ARG A 368 -6.43 -6.11 -4.23
C ARG A 368 -7.12 -6.96 -5.26
N THR A 369 -6.63 -8.19 -5.50
CA THR A 369 -7.27 -9.14 -6.41
C THR A 369 -8.66 -9.51 -5.89
N VAL A 370 -8.81 -9.76 -4.59
CA VAL A 370 -10.10 -10.05 -3.96
C VAL A 370 -11.06 -8.85 -4.10
N MET A 371 -10.63 -7.65 -3.70
CA MET A 371 -11.49 -6.46 -3.73
C MET A 371 -11.87 -6.07 -5.17
N SER A 372 -10.94 -6.15 -6.12
CA SER A 372 -11.24 -5.93 -7.55
C SER A 372 -12.21 -6.97 -8.09
N GLY A 373 -12.04 -8.24 -7.70
CA GLY A 373 -12.96 -9.33 -8.05
C GLY A 373 -14.37 -9.09 -7.53
N ALA A 374 -14.51 -8.57 -6.29
CA ALA A 374 -15.80 -8.23 -5.72
C ALA A 374 -16.49 -7.09 -6.49
N VAL A 375 -15.75 -6.04 -6.85
CA VAL A 375 -16.27 -4.94 -7.68
C VAL A 375 -16.65 -5.44 -9.07
N LEU A 376 -15.81 -6.26 -9.72
CA LEU A 376 -16.12 -6.87 -11.02
C LEU A 376 -17.43 -7.69 -10.93
N ALA A 377 -17.57 -8.53 -9.93
CA ALA A 377 -18.72 -9.39 -9.71
C ALA A 377 -20.02 -8.62 -9.44
N SER A 378 -19.94 -7.44 -8.80
CA SER A 378 -21.11 -6.62 -8.44
C SER A 378 -21.96 -6.21 -9.63
N PHE A 379 -21.34 -6.03 -10.78
CA PHE A 379 -21.99 -5.55 -12.01
C PHE A 379 -22.00 -6.59 -13.12
N ALA A 380 -21.50 -7.80 -12.86
CA ALA A 380 -21.48 -8.90 -13.83
C ALA A 380 -22.87 -9.49 -14.11
N SER A 381 -23.04 -10.16 -15.25
CA SER A 381 -24.26 -10.87 -15.57
C SER A 381 -24.24 -12.27 -14.95
N GLY A 382 -24.60 -12.39 -13.65
CA GLY A 382 -24.65 -13.65 -12.90
C GLY A 382 -23.75 -13.67 -11.69
N ASN A 383 -23.97 -14.66 -10.81
CA ASN A 383 -23.24 -14.80 -9.56
C ASN A 383 -21.77 -15.15 -9.81
N SER A 384 -20.92 -14.72 -8.89
CA SER A 384 -19.48 -15.05 -8.91
C SER A 384 -19.06 -15.60 -7.55
N THR A 385 -18.13 -16.56 -7.58
CA THR A 385 -17.43 -17.02 -6.37
C THR A 385 -16.05 -16.36 -6.33
N ILE A 386 -15.67 -15.79 -5.20
CA ILE A 386 -14.33 -15.22 -4.98
C ILE A 386 -13.61 -16.13 -4.00
N LEU A 387 -12.52 -16.73 -4.46
CA LEU A 387 -11.70 -17.62 -3.66
C LEU A 387 -10.70 -16.83 -2.82
N GLY A 388 -10.45 -17.28 -1.57
CA GLY A 388 -9.44 -16.69 -0.70
C GLY A 388 -9.78 -15.27 -0.23
N ALA A 389 -11.05 -14.99 0.01
CA ALA A 389 -11.56 -13.66 0.36
C ALA A 389 -10.98 -13.08 1.66
N GLU A 390 -10.43 -13.91 2.55
CA GLU A 390 -9.75 -13.49 3.79
C GLU A 390 -8.49 -12.64 3.55
N ALA A 391 -7.98 -12.61 2.33
CA ALA A 391 -6.81 -11.78 1.99
C ALA A 391 -7.05 -10.27 2.22
N ILE A 392 -8.31 -9.80 2.24
CA ILE A 392 -8.64 -8.40 2.57
C ILE A 392 -8.07 -7.97 3.93
N ARG A 393 -7.91 -8.91 4.87
CA ARG A 393 -7.37 -8.64 6.23
C ARG A 393 -5.94 -8.07 6.21
N LYS A 394 -5.22 -8.18 5.08
CA LYS A 394 -3.87 -7.62 4.92
C LYS A 394 -3.86 -6.09 4.90
N SER A 395 -4.93 -5.46 4.37
CA SER A 395 -4.97 -3.99 4.22
C SER A 395 -6.31 -3.36 4.57
N TYR A 396 -7.45 -4.00 4.28
CA TYR A 396 -8.79 -3.46 4.51
C TYR A 396 -9.72 -4.51 5.13
N PRO A 397 -9.55 -4.83 6.43
CA PRO A 397 -10.34 -5.88 7.10
C PRO A 397 -11.85 -5.68 7.01
N ASN A 398 -12.33 -4.43 7.02
CA ASN A 398 -13.74 -4.08 6.98
C ASN A 398 -14.32 -3.96 5.56
N PHE A 399 -13.57 -4.29 4.51
CA PHE A 399 -14.00 -4.09 3.12
C PHE A 399 -15.39 -4.65 2.84
N PHE A 400 -15.67 -5.90 3.20
CA PHE A 400 -16.98 -6.51 2.93
C PHE A 400 -18.10 -5.92 3.76
N LYS A 401 -17.84 -5.45 4.98
CA LYS A 401 -18.80 -4.71 5.78
C LYS A 401 -19.22 -3.41 5.08
N ASP A 402 -18.24 -2.65 4.62
CA ASP A 402 -18.46 -1.37 3.93
C ASP A 402 -19.08 -1.61 2.53
N TYR A 403 -18.66 -2.68 1.85
CA TYR A 403 -19.23 -3.12 0.59
C TYR A 403 -20.72 -3.41 0.69
N VAL A 404 -21.14 -4.14 1.74
CA VAL A 404 -22.58 -4.44 1.98
C VAL A 404 -23.33 -3.17 2.38
N ALA A 405 -22.72 -2.27 3.17
CA ALA A 405 -23.35 -1.01 3.59
C ALA A 405 -23.77 -0.11 2.42
N ILE A 406 -23.05 -0.20 1.28
CA ILE A 406 -23.40 0.55 0.06
C ILE A 406 -24.22 -0.28 -0.95
N GLY A 407 -24.78 -1.42 -0.54
CA GLY A 407 -25.65 -2.24 -1.39
C GLY A 407 -24.98 -3.37 -2.14
N GLY A 408 -23.72 -3.69 -1.84
CA GLY A 408 -23.07 -4.89 -2.31
C GLY A 408 -23.78 -6.15 -1.77
N ASN A 409 -23.92 -7.18 -2.60
CA ASN A 409 -24.64 -8.40 -2.26
C ASN A 409 -23.68 -9.59 -2.19
N ILE A 410 -23.44 -10.08 -0.98
CA ILE A 410 -22.55 -11.22 -0.72
C ILE A 410 -23.22 -12.25 0.18
N SER A 411 -22.82 -13.50 0.02
CA SER A 411 -23.14 -14.60 0.92
C SER A 411 -21.91 -15.48 1.15
N GLY A 412 -21.83 -16.10 2.32
CA GLY A 412 -20.69 -16.88 2.81
C GLY A 412 -20.25 -16.42 4.18
N ASP A 413 -19.32 -17.12 4.81
CA ASP A 413 -18.73 -16.74 6.10
C ASP A 413 -17.72 -15.61 5.88
N ILE A 414 -17.99 -14.42 6.46
CA ILE A 414 -17.19 -13.19 6.32
C ILE A 414 -16.39 -12.92 7.61
#